data_7bdafd949858ccf30c745f810d2f32b3
#
_entry.id   7bdafd949858ccf30c745f810d2f32b3
#
_cell.length_a   1.000
_cell.length_b   1.000
_cell.length_c   1.000
_cell.angle_alpha   90.00
_cell.angle_beta   90.00
_cell.angle_gamma   90.00
#
_symmetry.space_group_name_H-M   'P 1'
#
loop_
_entity.id
_entity.type
_entity.pdbx_description
1 polymer ?
#
loop_
_entity_poly.entity_id
_entity_poly.type
_entity_poly.pdbx_seq_one_letter_code
_entity_poly.pdbx_strand_id
1 'polypeptide(L)'
;MSTSTTATGSDAALPSSEAEIEKLRKEIDRLDAEILAAIKRRTEVSRIIGRTRMANGGPRLVHSREMKVLERFSELGQEGHTLAMLLLRLGRGRLGR
;
A
#
# COMPACT_ATOMS: atom_id res chain seq x y z
N MET A 1 -29.48 12.54 15.23
CA MET A 1 -29.01 12.28 14.90
C MET A 1 -28.16 11.59 14.88
N SER A 2 -27.87 11.09 14.81
CA SER A 2 -27.18 10.38 14.74
C SER A 2 -26.15 10.37 14.47
N THR A 3 -25.54 10.16 14.62
CA THR A 3 -24.68 10.13 14.39
C THR A 3 -23.90 9.50 14.49
N SER A 4 -23.55 8.91 14.62
CA SER A 4 -22.91 8.37 14.70
C SER A 4 -22.10 7.93 14.46
N THR A 5 -21.64 7.50 14.56
CA THR A 5 -20.97 7.13 14.43
C THR A 5 -20.37 6.44 14.15
N THR A 6 -20.15 5.71 14.12
CA THR A 6 -19.66 5.01 13.94
C THR A 6 -19.01 4.56 13.32
N ALA A 7 -18.85 4.12 13.32
CA ALA A 7 -18.22 3.74 12.89
C ALA A 7 -17.85 3.10 12.01
N THR A 8 -17.84 2.33 11.86
CA THR A 8 -17.43 1.82 10.91
C THR A 8 -17.80 2.49 9.91
N GLY A 9 -17.83 3.36 10.00
CA GLY A 9 -18.04 4.02 8.96
C GLY A 9 -19.21 3.89 8.25
N SER A 10 -19.50 2.85 7.92
CA SER A 10 -20.58 2.67 7.03
C SER A 10 -21.90 3.06 7.64
N ASP A 11 -21.98 3.01 8.96
CA ASP A 11 -23.21 3.39 9.57
C ASP A 11 -23.25 4.83 10.00
N ALA A 12 -22.20 5.53 9.78
CA ALA A 12 -22.17 6.92 10.11
C ALA A 12 -23.14 7.66 9.22
N ALA A 13 -23.54 8.83 9.65
CA ALA A 13 -24.39 9.66 8.83
C ALA A 13 -23.72 9.92 7.50
N LEU A 14 -24.48 9.76 6.43
CA LEU A 14 -23.95 10.05 5.11
C LEU A 14 -23.87 11.54 4.87
N PRO A 15 -22.91 11.98 4.07
CA PRO A 15 -22.84 13.39 3.71
C PRO A 15 -24.13 13.80 3.05
N SER A 16 -24.66 14.94 3.45
CA SER A 16 -25.91 15.41 2.90
C SER A 16 -25.72 16.58 1.93
N SER A 17 -24.47 16.96 1.69
CA SER A 17 -24.21 18.10 0.83
C SER A 17 -22.92 17.89 0.07
N GLU A 18 -22.82 18.63 -1.04
CA GLU A 18 -21.59 18.60 -1.83
C GLU A 18 -20.41 19.15 -1.05
N ALA A 19 -20.66 20.08 -0.14
CA ALA A 19 -19.57 20.62 0.68
C ALA A 19 -18.98 19.55 1.57
N GLU A 20 -19.81 18.69 2.13
CA GLU A 20 -19.32 17.60 2.96
C GLU A 20 -18.60 16.55 2.14
N ILE A 21 -19.09 16.28 0.94
CA ILE A 21 -18.41 15.36 0.04
C ILE A 21 -17.03 15.91 -0.30
N GLU A 22 -16.94 17.21 -0.53
CA GLU A 22 -15.67 17.82 -0.88
C GLU A 22 -14.66 17.68 0.25
N LYS A 23 -15.12 17.80 1.50
CA LYS A 23 -14.23 17.58 2.64
C LYS A 23 -13.67 16.17 2.66
N LEU A 24 -14.54 15.19 2.37
CA LEU A 24 -14.10 13.80 2.34
C LEU A 24 -13.14 13.55 1.20
N ARG A 25 -13.33 14.22 0.07
CA ARG A 25 -12.39 14.09 -1.04
C ARG A 25 -11.02 14.63 -0.68
N LYS A 26 -10.97 15.71 0.09
CA LYS A 26 -9.69 16.24 0.54
C LYS A 26 -8.99 15.24 1.46
N GLU A 27 -9.75 14.51 2.25
CA GLU A 27 -9.16 13.47 3.08
C GLU A 27 -8.58 12.37 2.20
N ILE A 28 -9.29 11.99 1.14
CA ILE A 28 -8.77 10.99 0.21
C ILE A 28 -7.48 11.50 -0.44
N ASP A 29 -7.46 12.78 -0.84
CA ASP A 29 -6.25 13.34 -1.45
C ASP A 29 -5.06 13.24 -0.50
N ARG A 30 -5.29 13.50 0.78
CA ARG A 30 -4.22 13.39 1.77
C ARG A 30 -3.77 11.95 1.92
N LEU A 31 -4.72 11.03 1.98
CA LEU A 31 -4.39 9.61 2.09
C LEU A 31 -3.64 9.11 0.86
N ASP A 32 -4.06 9.56 -0.32
CA ASP A 32 -3.36 9.19 -1.55
C ASP A 32 -1.91 9.66 -1.51
N ALA A 33 -1.69 10.88 -1.02
CA ALA A 33 -0.33 11.39 -0.92
C ALA A 33 0.50 10.54 0.04
N GLU A 34 -0.10 10.10 1.15
CA GLU A 34 0.60 9.25 2.10
C GLU A 34 0.91 7.88 1.50
N ILE A 35 -0.06 7.33 0.77
CA ILE A 35 0.15 6.04 0.11
C ILE A 35 1.28 6.15 -0.91
N LEU A 36 1.25 7.19 -1.72
CA LEU A 36 2.28 7.38 -2.74
C LEU A 36 3.66 7.53 -2.10
N ALA A 37 3.75 8.33 -1.05
CA ALA A 37 5.01 8.52 -0.36
C ALA A 37 5.52 7.21 0.23
N ALA A 38 4.61 6.42 0.80
CA ALA A 38 4.97 5.13 1.38
C ALA A 38 5.46 4.16 0.30
N ILE A 39 4.79 4.15 -0.85
CA ILE A 39 5.21 3.28 -1.94
C ILE A 39 6.60 3.66 -2.44
N LYS A 40 6.86 4.95 -2.60
CA LYS A 40 8.16 5.41 -3.03
C LYS A 40 9.25 4.99 -2.05
N ARG A 41 9.01 5.20 -0.76
CA ARG A 41 10.00 4.84 0.25
C ARG A 41 10.20 3.34 0.33
N ARG A 42 9.11 2.58 0.26
CA ARG A 42 9.18 1.13 0.28
C ARG A 42 10.01 0.63 -0.89
N THR A 43 9.78 1.19 -2.07
CA THR A 43 10.49 0.81 -3.27
C THR A 43 11.98 1.08 -3.10
N GLU A 44 12.31 2.26 -2.58
CA GLU A 44 13.70 2.63 -2.35
C GLU A 44 14.38 1.69 -1.37
N VAL A 45 13.73 1.43 -0.24
CA VAL A 45 14.29 0.53 0.78
C VAL A 45 14.49 -0.87 0.22
N SER A 46 13.50 -1.35 -0.52
CA SER A 46 13.58 -2.69 -1.09
C SER A 46 14.74 -2.81 -2.05
N ARG A 47 14.99 -1.78 -2.86
CA ARG A 47 16.11 -1.80 -3.79
C ARG A 47 17.45 -1.74 -3.08
N ILE A 48 17.52 -0.99 -1.98
CA ILE A 48 18.73 -0.94 -1.17
C ILE A 48 19.03 -2.33 -0.62
N ILE A 49 18.01 -2.99 -0.09
CA ILE A 49 18.17 -4.34 0.44
C ILE A 49 18.67 -5.29 -0.64
N GLY A 50 18.07 -5.21 -1.82
CA GLY A 50 18.47 -6.07 -2.93
C GLY A 50 19.92 -5.88 -3.32
N ARG A 51 20.35 -4.62 -3.44
CA ARG A 51 21.74 -4.34 -3.79
C ARG A 51 22.69 -4.80 -2.69
N THR A 52 22.31 -4.60 -1.45
CA THR A 52 23.14 -5.03 -0.32
C THR A 52 23.33 -6.53 -0.31
N ARG A 53 22.24 -7.28 -0.55
CA ARG A 53 22.35 -8.73 -0.61
C ARG A 53 23.25 -9.19 -1.74
N MET A 54 23.11 -8.58 -2.91
CA MET A 54 23.93 -8.95 -4.05
C MET A 54 25.40 -8.65 -3.80
N ALA A 55 25.66 -7.51 -3.16
CA ALA A 55 27.07 -7.17 -2.83
C ALA A 55 27.67 -8.17 -1.86
N ASN A 56 26.86 -8.79 -1.03
CA ASN A 56 27.31 -9.78 -0.06
C ASN A 56 27.22 -11.21 -0.59
N GLY A 57 26.89 -11.35 -1.88
CA GLY A 57 26.81 -12.67 -2.49
C GLY A 57 25.52 -13.43 -2.22
N GLY A 58 24.54 -12.78 -1.60
CA GLY A 58 23.27 -13.41 -1.33
C GLY A 58 22.27 -13.26 -2.46
N PRO A 59 21.12 -13.92 -2.34
CA PRO A 59 20.12 -13.84 -3.38
C PRO A 59 19.41 -12.50 -3.37
N ARG A 60 19.04 -12.03 -4.56
CA ARG A 60 18.29 -10.79 -4.69
C ARG A 60 16.86 -10.96 -4.23
N LEU A 61 16.28 -12.12 -4.51
CA LEU A 61 14.90 -12.40 -4.15
C LEU A 61 14.86 -13.48 -3.08
N VAL A 62 14.01 -13.27 -2.09
CA VAL A 62 13.82 -14.23 -1.01
C VAL A 62 12.36 -14.63 -1.03
N HIS A 63 12.09 -15.81 -1.53
CA HIS A 63 10.73 -16.27 -1.77
C HIS A 63 9.86 -16.25 -0.51
N SER A 64 10.41 -16.72 0.62
CA SER A 64 9.64 -16.74 1.85
C SER A 64 9.21 -15.34 2.28
N ARG A 65 10.07 -14.36 2.04
CA ARG A 65 9.72 -12.98 2.36
C ARG A 65 8.60 -12.46 1.46
N GLU A 66 8.65 -12.84 0.17
CA GLU A 66 7.60 -12.41 -0.75
C GLU A 66 6.26 -13.03 -0.38
N MET A 67 6.26 -14.27 0.05
CA MET A 67 5.03 -14.91 0.48
C MET A 67 4.41 -14.18 1.68
N LYS A 68 5.24 -13.70 2.59
CA LYS A 68 4.73 -12.94 3.73
C LYS A 68 4.10 -11.63 3.31
N VAL A 69 4.66 -10.99 2.29
CA VAL A 69 4.08 -9.76 1.77
C VAL A 69 2.72 -10.04 1.16
N LEU A 70 2.62 -11.08 0.35
CA LEU A 70 1.33 -11.45 -0.24
C LEU A 70 0.29 -11.73 0.84
N GLU A 71 0.70 -12.45 1.87
CA GLU A 71 -0.21 -12.78 2.97
C GLU A 71 -0.70 -11.53 3.67
N ARG A 72 0.19 -10.57 3.89
CA ARG A 72 -0.18 -9.34 4.58
C ARG A 72 -1.26 -8.58 3.84
N PHE A 73 -1.13 -8.49 2.52
CA PHE A 73 -2.10 -7.74 1.73
C PHE A 73 -3.35 -8.53 1.39
N SER A 74 -3.39 -9.81 1.78
CA SER A 74 -4.57 -10.63 1.52
C SER A 74 -5.80 -10.12 2.27
N GLU A 75 -5.62 -9.25 3.26
CA GLU A 75 -6.76 -8.62 3.92
C GLU A 75 -7.64 -7.86 2.95
N LEU A 76 -7.09 -7.42 1.84
CA LEU A 76 -7.85 -6.71 0.82
C LEU A 76 -8.41 -7.65 -0.25
N GLY A 77 -8.30 -8.96 -0.02
CA GLY A 77 -8.82 -9.92 -0.98
C GLY A 77 -7.98 -9.99 -2.24
N GLN A 78 -8.66 -10.27 -3.33
CA GLN A 78 -7.98 -10.44 -4.62
C GLN A 78 -7.22 -9.19 -5.02
N GLU A 79 -7.77 -8.03 -4.77
CA GLU A 79 -7.09 -6.79 -5.12
C GLU A 79 -5.88 -6.55 -4.26
N GLY A 80 -5.89 -7.05 -3.02
CA GLY A 80 -4.70 -7.00 -2.19
C GLY A 80 -3.58 -7.84 -2.77
N HIS A 81 -3.91 -8.99 -3.32
CA HIS A 81 -2.92 -9.83 -3.98
C HIS A 81 -2.29 -9.08 -5.17
N THR A 82 -3.14 -8.47 -5.98
CA THR A 82 -2.66 -7.70 -7.13
C THR A 82 -1.77 -6.54 -6.69
N LEU A 83 -2.19 -5.83 -5.65
CA LEU A 83 -1.41 -4.73 -5.12
C LEU A 83 -0.06 -5.21 -4.61
N ALA A 84 -0.05 -6.32 -3.86
CA ALA A 84 1.20 -6.86 -3.34
C ALA A 84 2.16 -7.22 -4.46
N MET A 85 1.66 -7.82 -5.53
CA MET A 85 2.50 -8.16 -6.67
C MET A 85 3.12 -6.92 -7.30
N LEU A 86 2.34 -5.84 -7.40
CA LEU A 86 2.87 -4.59 -7.93
C LEU A 86 3.96 -4.01 -7.04
N LEU A 87 3.73 -4.03 -5.72
CA LEU A 87 4.73 -3.52 -4.79
C LEU A 87 6.02 -4.33 -4.85
N LEU A 88 5.90 -5.65 -4.95
CA LEU A 88 7.06 -6.51 -5.08
C LEU A 88 7.81 -6.21 -6.37
N ARG A 89 7.08 -6.02 -7.46
CA ARG A 89 7.70 -5.71 -8.75
C ARG A 89 8.45 -4.37 -8.70
N LEU A 90 7.82 -3.35 -8.10
CA LEU A 90 8.48 -2.06 -7.96
C LEU A 90 9.77 -2.18 -7.16
N GLY A 91 9.74 -2.98 -6.10
CA GLY A 91 10.91 -3.14 -5.25
C GLY A 91 12.05 -3.87 -5.94
N ARG A 92 11.73 -4.80 -6.84
CA ARG A 92 12.78 -5.49 -7.59
C ARG A 92 13.43 -4.58 -8.61
N GLY A 93 12.67 -3.61 -9.10
CA GLY A 93 13.12 -2.83 -10.20
C GLY A 93 13.15 -3.67 -11.45
N ARG A 94 14.09 -3.39 -12.33
CA ARG A 94 14.23 -4.15 -13.55
C ARG A 94 15.19 -5.31 -13.30
N LEU A 95 14.65 -6.50 -13.29
CA LEU A 95 15.47 -7.68 -13.10
C LEU A 95 16.46 -7.80 -14.26
N GLY A 96 17.71 -8.10 -13.90
CA GLY A 96 18.73 -8.29 -14.92
C GLY A 96 19.36 -7.02 -15.43
N ARG A 97 19.02 -5.91 -14.84
CA ARG A 97 19.58 -4.63 -15.26
C ARG A 97 20.14 -3.82 -14.16
#